data_735e973506707a24856cd973367886f7
#
_entry.id   735e973506707a24856cd973367886f7
#
_cell.length_a   1.000
_cell.length_b   1.000
_cell.length_c   1.000
_cell.angle_alpha   90.00
_cell.angle_beta   90.00
_cell.angle_gamma   90.00
#
_symmetry.space_group_name_H-M   'P 1'
#
loop_
_entity.id
_entity.type
_entity.pdbx_description
1 polymer ?
#
loop_
_entity_poly.entity_id
_entity_poly.type
_entity_poly.pdbx_seq_one_letter_code
_entity_poly.pdbx_strand_id
1 'polypeptide(L)'
;PDHPVSRGALCPKGAGALDYVNSESRVLYPEYRAPGSDKWERISWKDAIKRISRLLKDDRDANFVEKDASGKTVNRWTTTGIMTASAMSNEAALLTHKWVRMMGIVPMCNQANT
;
A
#
# COMPACT_ATOMS: atom_id res chain seq x y z
N PRO A 1 15.20 -27.58 3.97
CA PRO A 1 16.63 -27.82 4.19
C PRO A 1 17.49 -27.38 2.99
N ASP A 2 16.92 -27.45 1.77
CA ASP A 2 17.68 -27.27 0.53
C ASP A 2 17.72 -25.81 0.02
N HIS A 3 17.18 -24.87 0.77
CA HIS A 3 17.22 -23.47 0.38
C HIS A 3 18.66 -22.91 0.50
N PRO A 4 19.23 -22.33 -0.56
CA PRO A 4 20.65 -21.99 -0.60
C PRO A 4 21.08 -20.91 0.40
N VAL A 5 20.16 -20.05 0.84
CA VAL A 5 20.44 -18.95 1.78
C VAL A 5 20.02 -19.31 3.20
N SER A 6 18.74 -19.63 3.41
CA SER A 6 18.18 -19.85 4.75
C SER A 6 18.39 -21.27 5.29
N ARG A 7 18.73 -22.23 4.43
CA ARG A 7 18.88 -23.66 4.78
C ARG A 7 17.64 -24.23 5.50
N GLY A 8 16.47 -23.72 5.16
CA GLY A 8 15.21 -24.08 5.80
C GLY A 8 14.89 -23.36 7.12
N ALA A 9 15.75 -22.45 7.57
CA ALA A 9 15.47 -21.66 8.75
C ALA A 9 14.41 -20.59 8.47
N LEU A 10 13.51 -20.42 9.43
CA LEU A 10 12.46 -19.41 9.42
C LEU A 10 12.59 -18.51 10.64
N CYS A 11 12.29 -17.22 10.47
CA CYS A 11 12.07 -16.35 11.63
C CYS A 11 10.70 -16.68 12.28
N PRO A 12 10.41 -16.19 13.51
CA PRO A 12 9.15 -16.46 14.19
C PRO A 12 7.90 -16.14 13.36
N LYS A 13 7.93 -15.11 12.51
CA LYS A 13 6.83 -14.75 11.62
C LYS A 13 6.57 -15.83 10.56
N GLY A 14 7.63 -16.37 9.97
CA GLY A 14 7.51 -17.47 9.00
C GLY A 14 7.07 -18.77 9.67
N ALA A 15 7.56 -19.05 10.87
CA ALA A 15 7.17 -20.24 11.64
C ALA A 15 5.68 -20.18 12.05
N GLY A 16 5.17 -19.01 12.42
CA GLY A 16 3.76 -18.79 12.78
C GLY A 16 2.83 -18.47 11.61
N ALA A 17 3.27 -18.59 10.36
CA ALA A 17 2.51 -18.16 9.19
C ALA A 17 1.18 -18.94 9.03
N LEU A 18 1.17 -20.23 9.38
CA LEU A 18 -0.03 -21.06 9.30
C LEU A 18 -1.13 -20.54 10.25
N ASP A 19 -0.79 -20.27 11.49
CA ASP A 19 -1.72 -19.75 12.49
C ASP A 19 -2.20 -18.35 12.13
N TYR A 20 -1.29 -17.51 11.62
CA TYR A 20 -1.63 -16.16 11.16
C TYR A 20 -2.61 -16.17 9.99
N VAL A 21 -2.39 -17.02 8.99
CA VAL A 21 -3.26 -17.10 7.79
C VAL A 21 -4.63 -17.66 8.12
N ASN A 22 -4.72 -18.61 9.07
CA ASN A 22 -5.97 -19.28 9.45
C ASN A 22 -6.62 -18.67 10.71
N SER A 23 -6.10 -17.56 11.24
CA SER A 23 -6.64 -16.94 12.45
C SER A 23 -8.09 -16.49 12.26
N GLU A 24 -8.94 -16.85 13.23
CA GLU A 24 -10.34 -16.39 13.29
C GLU A 24 -10.47 -14.87 13.48
N SER A 25 -9.44 -14.24 14.06
CA SER A 25 -9.39 -12.77 14.25
C SER A 25 -8.96 -12.00 13.01
N ARG A 26 -8.68 -12.68 11.90
CA ARG A 26 -8.26 -12.06 10.67
C ARG A 26 -9.38 -11.24 10.04
N VAL A 27 -9.09 -9.98 9.69
CA VAL A 27 -10.01 -9.13 8.93
C VAL A 27 -10.11 -9.63 7.50
N LEU A 28 -11.27 -10.16 7.12
CA LEU A 28 -11.50 -10.77 5.80
C LEU A 28 -12.18 -9.83 4.81
N TYR A 29 -12.76 -8.74 5.29
CA TYR A 29 -13.53 -7.80 4.49
C TYR A 29 -13.14 -6.38 4.83
N PRO A 30 -13.29 -5.42 3.88
CA PRO A 30 -13.02 -4.03 4.16
C PRO A 30 -13.93 -3.50 5.27
N GLU A 31 -13.34 -2.71 6.15
CA GLU A 31 -14.05 -1.98 7.18
C GLU A 31 -13.79 -0.49 7.03
N TYR A 32 -14.82 0.29 7.25
CA TYR A 32 -14.76 1.74 7.19
C TYR A 32 -15.08 2.34 8.55
N ARG A 33 -14.28 3.28 8.97
CA ARG A 33 -14.56 4.12 10.14
C ARG A 33 -14.74 5.56 9.69
N ALA A 34 -15.92 6.12 9.95
CA ALA A 34 -16.19 7.50 9.61
C ALA A 34 -15.30 8.47 10.42
N PRO A 35 -14.94 9.64 9.89
CA PRO A 35 -14.23 10.66 10.65
C PRO A 35 -14.94 10.98 11.95
N GLY A 36 -14.20 10.98 13.08
CA GLY A 36 -14.75 11.20 14.41
C GLY A 36 -15.51 10.04 15.04
N SER A 37 -15.73 8.93 14.33
CA SER A 37 -16.36 7.72 14.87
C SER A 37 -15.34 6.80 15.54
N ASP A 38 -15.79 6.10 16.56
CA ASP A 38 -15.08 5.00 17.21
C ASP A 38 -15.48 3.61 16.67
N LYS A 39 -16.48 3.55 15.79
CA LYS A 39 -17.05 2.32 15.26
C LYS A 39 -16.52 2.01 13.87
N TRP A 40 -16.16 0.73 13.68
CA TRP A 40 -15.85 0.16 12.38
C TRP A 40 -17.08 -0.51 11.78
N GLU A 41 -17.35 -0.23 10.53
CA GLU A 41 -18.48 -0.77 9.77
C GLU A 41 -17.95 -1.58 8.58
N ARG A 42 -18.39 -2.82 8.47
CA ARG A 42 -18.06 -3.65 7.31
C ARG A 42 -18.73 -3.08 6.06
N ILE A 43 -17.94 -2.89 5.00
CA ILE A 43 -18.41 -2.41 3.70
C ILE A 43 -18.08 -3.43 2.61
N SER A 44 -18.71 -3.29 1.44
CA SER A 44 -18.37 -4.11 0.29
C SER A 44 -17.01 -3.72 -0.32
N TRP A 45 -16.33 -4.67 -0.98
CA TRP A 45 -15.13 -4.37 -1.75
C TRP A 45 -15.38 -3.29 -2.82
N LYS A 46 -16.56 -3.33 -3.46
CA LYS A 46 -16.97 -2.32 -4.45
C LYS A 46 -17.02 -0.92 -3.84
N ASP A 47 -17.59 -0.78 -2.66
CA ASP A 47 -17.68 0.51 -1.99
C ASP A 47 -16.33 0.99 -1.47
N ALA A 48 -15.51 0.08 -0.94
CA ALA A 48 -14.15 0.40 -0.52
C ALA A 48 -13.31 0.93 -1.69
N ILE A 49 -13.27 0.22 -2.80
CA ILE A 49 -12.52 0.60 -4.00
C ILE A 49 -13.07 1.93 -4.55
N LYS A 50 -14.38 2.10 -4.64
CA LYS A 50 -15.00 3.35 -5.10
C LYS A 50 -14.59 4.55 -4.24
N ARG A 51 -14.62 4.41 -2.90
CA ARG A 51 -14.22 5.48 -1.97
C ARG A 51 -12.74 5.82 -2.12
N ILE A 52 -11.87 4.81 -2.11
CA ILE A 52 -10.41 5.00 -2.25
C ILE A 52 -10.08 5.65 -3.59
N SER A 53 -10.63 5.15 -4.69
CA SER A 53 -10.39 5.70 -6.02
C SER A 53 -10.86 7.14 -6.14
N ARG A 54 -11.98 7.49 -5.51
CA ARG A 54 -12.49 8.86 -5.49
C ARG A 54 -11.55 9.79 -4.74
N LEU A 55 -11.12 9.41 -3.53
CA LEU A 55 -10.19 10.21 -2.73
C LEU A 55 -8.86 10.42 -3.45
N LEU A 56 -8.29 9.35 -4.03
CA LEU A 56 -7.06 9.44 -4.82
C LEU A 56 -7.22 10.36 -6.03
N LYS A 57 -8.35 10.26 -6.74
CA LYS A 57 -8.61 11.11 -7.90
C LYS A 57 -8.75 12.58 -7.50
N ASP A 58 -9.56 12.86 -6.49
CA ASP A 58 -9.83 14.24 -6.05
C ASP A 58 -8.54 14.91 -5.53
N ASP A 59 -7.73 14.20 -4.74
CA ASP A 59 -6.44 14.71 -4.26
C ASP A 59 -5.44 14.90 -5.41
N ARG A 60 -5.37 13.95 -6.35
CA ARG A 60 -4.49 14.09 -7.50
C ARG A 60 -4.89 15.23 -8.41
N ASP A 61 -6.17 15.38 -8.72
CA ASP A 61 -6.66 16.46 -9.58
C ASP A 61 -6.39 17.84 -8.98
N ALA A 62 -6.40 17.95 -7.64
CA ALA A 62 -6.12 19.19 -6.94
C ALA A 62 -4.62 19.50 -6.78
N ASN A 63 -3.75 18.49 -6.74
CA ASN A 63 -2.38 18.66 -6.26
C ASN A 63 -1.30 18.13 -7.24
N PHE A 64 -1.68 17.62 -8.40
CA PHE A 64 -0.71 17.15 -9.40
C PHE A 64 -0.02 18.34 -10.07
N VAL A 65 1.29 18.31 -10.09
CA VAL A 65 2.14 19.35 -10.70
C VAL A 65 2.80 18.80 -11.95
N GLU A 66 2.35 19.24 -13.12
CA GLU A 66 2.96 18.85 -14.39
C GLU A 66 4.31 19.52 -14.61
N LYS A 67 4.36 20.84 -14.37
CA LYS A 67 5.58 21.65 -14.54
C LYS A 67 5.88 22.41 -13.26
N ASP A 68 7.15 22.56 -12.94
CA ASP A 68 7.60 23.39 -11.82
C ASP A 68 7.62 24.89 -12.18
N ALA A 69 8.01 25.72 -11.22
CA ALA A 69 8.09 27.17 -11.39
C ALA A 69 9.10 27.62 -12.47
N SER A 70 10.05 26.77 -12.84
CA SER A 70 11.02 27.02 -13.92
C SER A 70 10.53 26.57 -15.31
N GLY A 71 9.31 25.98 -15.39
CA GLY A 71 8.73 25.45 -16.62
C GLY A 71 9.19 24.02 -16.96
N LYS A 72 10.01 23.38 -16.12
CA LYS A 72 10.50 22.01 -16.31
C LYS A 72 9.39 21.02 -16.00
N THR A 73 9.18 20.04 -16.86
CA THR A 73 8.23 18.93 -16.64
C THR A 73 8.70 18.05 -15.49
N VAL A 74 7.87 17.92 -14.45
CA VAL A 74 8.15 17.17 -13.23
C VAL A 74 7.14 16.04 -12.99
N ASN A 75 5.91 16.16 -13.46
CA ASN A 75 4.85 15.15 -13.34
C ASN A 75 4.75 14.54 -11.94
N ARG A 76 4.70 15.39 -10.91
CA ARG A 76 4.77 14.96 -9.52
C ARG A 76 3.46 15.14 -8.76
N TRP A 77 3.19 14.20 -7.87
CA TRP A 77 2.12 14.26 -6.88
C TRP A 77 2.71 13.92 -5.50
N THR A 78 2.66 14.85 -4.56
CA THR A 78 3.37 14.78 -3.27
C THR A 78 2.46 14.76 -2.06
N THR A 79 1.15 15.00 -2.22
CA THR A 79 0.18 15.00 -1.13
C THR A 79 -0.29 13.61 -0.72
N THR A 80 -0.14 12.64 -1.60
CA THR A 80 -0.38 11.22 -1.30
C THR A 80 0.95 10.46 -1.27
N GLY A 81 1.14 9.64 -0.25
CA GLY A 81 2.30 8.75 -0.10
C GLY A 81 1.90 7.29 -0.03
N ILE A 82 2.83 6.41 -0.37
CA ILE A 82 2.66 4.95 -0.29
C ILE A 82 3.71 4.35 0.64
N MET A 83 3.23 3.59 1.61
CA MET A 83 4.08 2.76 2.47
C MET A 83 3.84 1.30 2.14
N THR A 84 4.91 0.57 1.86
CA THR A 84 4.86 -0.85 1.51
C THR A 84 5.53 -1.71 2.58
N ALA A 85 5.34 -3.01 2.51
CA ALA A 85 6.06 -3.96 3.36
C ALA A 85 7.37 -4.41 2.70
N SER A 86 8.36 -4.76 3.52
CA SER A 86 9.57 -5.44 3.04
C SER A 86 9.33 -6.93 2.74
N ALA A 87 8.33 -7.54 3.40
CA ALA A 87 7.96 -8.95 3.22
C ALA A 87 6.91 -9.12 2.11
N MET A 88 7.26 -8.76 0.89
CA MET A 88 6.43 -8.95 -0.30
C MET A 88 7.25 -9.57 -1.42
N SER A 89 6.60 -10.20 -2.40
CA SER A 89 7.33 -10.77 -3.54
C SER A 89 7.95 -9.67 -4.41
N ASN A 90 9.03 -10.00 -5.12
CA ASN A 90 9.69 -9.05 -6.02
C ASN A 90 8.76 -8.57 -7.14
N GLU A 91 7.88 -9.44 -7.64
CA GLU A 91 6.91 -9.10 -8.68
C GLU A 91 5.86 -8.10 -8.16
N ALA A 92 5.32 -8.33 -6.96
CA ALA A 92 4.38 -7.42 -6.32
C ALA A 92 5.04 -6.06 -6.02
N ALA A 93 6.28 -6.07 -5.55
CA ALA A 93 7.05 -4.85 -5.30
C ALA A 93 7.29 -4.06 -6.59
N LEU A 94 7.69 -4.73 -7.67
CA LEU A 94 7.91 -4.11 -8.98
C LEU A 94 6.61 -3.50 -9.53
N LEU A 95 5.50 -4.26 -9.47
CA LEU A 95 4.20 -3.79 -9.96
C LEU A 95 3.72 -2.57 -9.16
N THR A 96 3.84 -2.62 -7.84
CA THR A 96 3.50 -1.50 -6.96
C THR A 96 4.34 -0.27 -7.30
N HIS A 97 5.65 -0.43 -7.45
CA HIS A 97 6.55 0.67 -7.78
C HIS A 97 6.19 1.30 -9.13
N LYS A 98 5.95 0.50 -10.15
CA LYS A 98 5.53 0.99 -11.47
C LYS A 98 4.22 1.76 -11.38
N TRP A 99 3.21 1.21 -10.71
CA TRP A 99 1.91 1.86 -10.55
C TRP A 99 2.05 3.21 -9.83
N VAL A 100 2.78 3.25 -8.72
CA VAL A 100 3.03 4.47 -7.94
C VAL A 100 3.68 5.57 -8.81
N ARG A 101 4.70 5.20 -9.59
CA ARG A 101 5.40 6.14 -10.47
C ARG A 101 4.54 6.59 -11.66
N MET A 102 3.73 5.71 -12.23
CA MET A 102 2.78 6.07 -13.30
C MET A 102 1.72 7.06 -12.82
N MET A 103 1.32 6.99 -11.55
CA MET A 103 0.41 7.96 -10.93
C MET A 103 1.07 9.32 -10.62
N GLY A 104 2.41 9.40 -10.69
CA GLY A 104 3.20 10.60 -10.33
C GLY A 104 3.48 10.73 -8.84
N ILE A 105 3.16 9.72 -8.03
CA ILE A 105 3.41 9.74 -6.59
C ILE A 105 4.91 9.69 -6.32
N VAL A 106 5.39 10.68 -5.58
CA VAL A 106 6.81 10.81 -5.21
C VAL A 106 7.09 10.15 -3.86
N PRO A 107 6.31 10.44 -2.79
CA PRO A 107 6.56 9.84 -1.48
C PRO A 107 6.25 8.34 -1.49
N MET A 108 7.29 7.54 -1.47
CA MET A 108 7.19 6.08 -1.37
C MET A 108 8.33 5.57 -0.50
N CYS A 109 7.98 4.78 0.51
CA CYS A 109 8.94 4.07 1.33
C CYS A 109 8.44 2.65 1.64
N ASN A 110 9.34 1.84 2.14
CA ASN A 110 8.97 0.55 2.72
C ASN A 110 9.36 0.50 4.20
N GLN A 111 8.80 -0.43 4.91
CA GLN A 111 9.01 -0.61 6.34
C GLN A 111 10.50 -0.79 6.72
N ALA A 112 11.34 -1.30 5.83
CA ALA A 112 12.77 -1.50 6.12
C ALA A 112 13.60 -0.21 6.02
N ASN A 113 13.05 0.86 5.46
CA ASN A 113 13.72 2.15 5.28
C ASN A 113 13.31 3.21 6.32
N THR A 114 12.53 2.83 7.32
CA THR A 114 12.09 3.71 8.40
C THR A 114 12.89 3.48 9.67
#